data_ccdb67a2c8377fcda9ba094ac351b644
#
_entry.id   ccdb67a2c8377fcda9ba094ac351b644
#
_cell.length_a   1.000
_cell.length_b   1.000
_cell.length_c   1.000
_cell.angle_alpha   90.00
_cell.angle_beta   90.00
_cell.angle_gamma   90.00
#
_symmetry.space_group_name_H-M   'P 1'
#
loop_
_entity.id
_entity.type
_entity.pdbx_description
1 polymer ?
#
loop_
_entity_poly.entity_id
_entity_poly.type
_entity_poly.pdbx_seq_one_letter_code
_entity_poly.pdbx_strand_id
1 'polypeptide(L)'
;MKIFSFVILATLLWPIAASAQLNVLISGGFSGAYEQLLPEFERTSGIKVTTGSGASQGTGPQTIAAQLARSVPANVVILSREGLSELIAAKRIVAGTDVDLARVPLGVAVRAGTPKPDVSTVEAFKQVLLKAKTVAIPGSTSGIWLMNELFPRLGIAEKINVKATPRGTDATGMVAAGGADLAVMPVSEIVHAAGVDFAGSVAPEIQFVQTFSAAVVAGSGDVEASKQLIEFLASARASEAIKKSGMEPLAASR
;
A
#
# COMPACT_ATOMS: atom_id res chain seq x y z
N MET A 1 19.25 77.25 5.21
CA MET A 1 18.44 76.26 5.93
C MET A 1 18.09 75.14 4.96
N LYS A 2 18.82 74.01 4.98
CA LYS A 2 18.63 72.85 4.04
C LYS A 2 17.84 71.80 4.77
N ILE A 3 16.63 71.53 4.24
CA ILE A 3 15.71 70.50 4.78
C ILE A 3 16.11 69.16 4.11
N PHE A 4 16.62 68.20 4.89
CA PHE A 4 16.88 66.87 4.44
C PHE A 4 15.59 66.04 4.59
N SER A 5 14.96 65.68 3.48
CA SER A 5 13.83 64.70 3.50
C SER A 5 14.39 63.28 3.61
N PHE A 6 14.10 62.64 4.71
CA PHE A 6 14.36 61.20 4.92
C PHE A 6 13.23 60.39 4.28
N VAL A 7 13.51 59.68 3.20
CA VAL A 7 12.60 58.70 2.61
C VAL A 7 12.81 57.36 3.34
N ILE A 8 11.85 56.98 4.17
CA ILE A 8 11.81 55.66 4.81
C ILE A 8 11.30 54.66 3.78
N LEU A 9 12.19 53.83 3.24
CA LEU A 9 11.86 52.68 2.37
C LEU A 9 11.36 51.53 3.25
N ALA A 10 10.04 51.39 3.36
CA ALA A 10 9.43 50.27 4.05
C ALA A 10 9.57 49.00 3.19
N THR A 11 10.55 48.15 3.51
CA THR A 11 10.66 46.81 2.91
C THR A 11 9.56 45.92 3.44
N LEU A 12 8.55 45.65 2.62
CA LEU A 12 7.54 44.61 2.85
C LEU A 12 8.22 43.24 2.81
N LEU A 13 8.55 42.70 3.99
CA LEU A 13 8.93 41.31 4.15
C LEU A 13 7.66 40.46 3.95
N TRP A 14 7.44 39.96 2.77
CA TRP A 14 6.47 38.90 2.55
C TRP A 14 6.95 37.64 3.29
N PRO A 15 6.15 37.05 4.17
CA PRO A 15 6.52 35.75 4.76
C PRO A 15 6.58 34.75 3.61
N ILE A 16 7.76 34.19 3.36
CA ILE A 16 7.90 32.98 2.56
C ILE A 16 7.23 31.89 3.39
N ALA A 17 6.01 31.53 3.03
CA ALA A 17 5.35 30.38 3.61
C ALA A 17 6.25 29.17 3.32
N ALA A 18 6.91 28.63 4.33
CA ALA A 18 7.64 27.38 4.21
C ALA A 18 6.62 26.33 3.74
N SER A 19 6.80 25.83 2.51
CA SER A 19 5.96 24.74 2.01
C SER A 19 6.16 23.54 2.92
N ALA A 20 5.07 23.06 3.54
CA ALA A 20 5.13 21.85 4.35
C ALA A 20 5.61 20.70 3.47
N GLN A 21 6.52 19.88 4.00
CA GLN A 21 7.03 18.69 3.34
C GLN A 21 6.69 17.48 4.18
N LEU A 22 5.95 16.53 3.60
CA LEU A 22 5.60 15.28 4.25
C LEU A 22 6.49 14.14 3.77
N ASN A 23 6.81 13.24 4.69
CA ASN A 23 7.40 11.94 4.38
C ASN A 23 6.34 10.86 4.58
N VAL A 24 6.11 10.05 3.57
CA VAL A 24 5.14 8.95 3.56
C VAL A 24 5.87 7.63 3.44
N LEU A 25 5.56 6.65 4.31
CA LEU A 25 5.96 5.26 4.11
C LEU A 25 4.72 4.47 3.67
N ILE A 26 4.79 3.85 2.48
CA ILE A 26 3.66 3.16 1.88
C ILE A 26 3.98 1.71 1.54
N SER A 27 2.99 0.82 1.71
CA SER A 27 3.08 -0.56 1.21
C SER A 27 2.55 -0.69 -0.22
N GLY A 28 3.02 -1.72 -0.94
CA GLY A 28 2.76 -1.89 -2.38
C GLY A 28 1.29 -1.91 -2.77
N GLY A 29 0.42 -2.49 -1.94
CA GLY A 29 -0.97 -2.70 -2.31
C GLY A 29 -1.80 -1.44 -2.55
N PHE A 30 -1.44 -0.30 -1.95
CA PHE A 30 -2.11 0.99 -2.21
C PHE A 30 -1.30 1.93 -3.11
N SER A 31 -0.05 1.56 -3.44
CA SER A 31 0.87 2.46 -4.17
C SER A 31 0.35 2.89 -5.53
N GLY A 32 -0.29 1.99 -6.30
CA GLY A 32 -0.80 2.31 -7.63
C GLY A 32 -1.88 3.41 -7.64
N ALA A 33 -2.79 3.40 -6.67
CA ALA A 33 -3.78 4.47 -6.51
C ALA A 33 -3.12 5.76 -5.99
N TYR A 34 -2.24 5.63 -5.00
CA TYR A 34 -1.54 6.75 -4.40
C TYR A 34 -0.69 7.53 -5.42
N GLU A 35 0.07 6.86 -6.26
CA GLU A 35 0.91 7.48 -7.30
C GLU A 35 0.09 8.28 -8.31
N GLN A 36 -1.13 7.83 -8.64
CA GLN A 36 -2.05 8.57 -9.51
C GLN A 36 -2.62 9.82 -8.83
N LEU A 37 -2.82 9.77 -7.51
CA LEU A 37 -3.45 10.83 -6.71
C LEU A 37 -2.46 11.90 -6.22
N LEU A 38 -1.21 11.52 -5.98
CA LEU A 38 -0.21 12.39 -5.37
C LEU A 38 0.01 13.72 -6.12
N PRO A 39 0.14 13.74 -7.47
CA PRO A 39 0.33 15.00 -8.19
C PRO A 39 -0.84 16.00 -8.00
N GLU A 40 -2.08 15.50 -7.90
CA GLU A 40 -3.24 16.35 -7.64
C GLU A 40 -3.20 16.91 -6.23
N PHE A 41 -2.89 16.07 -5.22
CA PHE A 41 -2.74 16.52 -3.85
C PHE A 41 -1.68 17.63 -3.73
N GLU A 42 -0.47 17.41 -4.24
CA GLU A 42 0.61 18.38 -4.19
C GLU A 42 0.23 19.71 -4.88
N ARG A 43 -0.45 19.63 -6.03
CA ARG A 43 -0.89 20.81 -6.77
C ARG A 43 -1.96 21.60 -6.03
N THR A 44 -2.89 20.93 -5.35
CA THR A 44 -4.04 21.60 -4.71
C THR A 44 -3.75 22.07 -3.30
N SER A 45 -2.89 21.37 -2.57
CA SER A 45 -2.52 21.72 -1.19
C SER A 45 -1.27 22.60 -1.09
N GLY A 46 -0.39 22.56 -2.10
CA GLY A 46 0.95 23.16 -2.02
C GLY A 46 1.94 22.37 -1.16
N ILE A 47 1.52 21.24 -0.55
CA ILE A 47 2.35 20.39 0.30
C ILE A 47 3.15 19.44 -0.58
N LYS A 48 4.48 19.39 -0.38
CA LYS A 48 5.35 18.44 -1.08
C LYS A 48 5.46 17.13 -0.31
N VAL A 49 5.54 16.01 -1.04
CA VAL A 49 5.58 14.68 -0.43
C VAL A 49 6.77 13.88 -0.93
N THR A 50 7.57 13.36 0.00
CA THR A 50 8.60 12.36 -0.27
C THR A 50 8.08 10.99 0.13
N THR A 51 8.15 10.02 -0.78
CA THR A 51 7.58 8.69 -0.57
C THR A 51 8.66 7.63 -0.46
N GLY A 52 8.63 6.88 0.63
CA GLY A 52 9.39 5.64 0.83
C GLY A 52 8.47 4.43 0.80
N SER A 53 9.00 3.27 0.43
CA SER A 53 8.24 2.02 0.37
C SER A 53 8.62 1.06 1.50
N GLY A 54 7.65 0.23 1.93
CA GLY A 54 7.88 -0.81 2.93
C GLY A 54 6.82 -1.90 2.88
N ALA A 55 7.10 -3.06 3.48
CA ALA A 55 6.08 -4.09 3.68
C ALA A 55 5.18 -3.74 4.87
N SER A 56 3.89 -4.09 4.78
CA SER A 56 2.93 -3.84 5.86
C SER A 56 3.25 -4.62 7.12
N GLN A 57 3.64 -5.88 6.97
CA GLN A 57 3.97 -6.83 8.05
C GLN A 57 5.18 -7.68 7.67
N GLY A 58 5.61 -8.54 8.58
CA GLY A 58 6.73 -9.46 8.41
C GLY A 58 7.90 -9.11 9.31
N THR A 59 9.03 -9.82 9.16
CA THR A 59 10.21 -9.70 10.03
C THR A 59 11.40 -9.02 9.36
N GLY A 60 11.28 -8.66 8.08
CA GLY A 60 12.37 -8.09 7.31
C GLY A 60 12.68 -6.62 7.66
N PRO A 61 13.91 -6.14 7.38
CA PRO A 61 14.31 -4.77 7.65
C PRO A 61 13.55 -3.73 6.79
N GLN A 62 12.87 -4.17 5.74
CA GLN A 62 12.08 -3.33 4.84
C GLN A 62 10.62 -3.17 5.27
N THR A 63 10.20 -3.76 6.40
CA THR A 63 8.86 -3.50 6.95
C THR A 63 8.76 -2.05 7.41
N ILE A 64 7.56 -1.45 7.31
CA ILE A 64 7.31 -0.09 7.78
C ILE A 64 7.62 0.00 9.28
N ALA A 65 7.23 -1.01 10.07
CA ALA A 65 7.56 -1.07 11.50
C ALA A 65 9.07 -1.02 11.77
N ALA A 66 9.88 -1.80 11.04
CA ALA A 66 11.33 -1.81 11.19
C ALA A 66 11.97 -0.49 10.73
N GLN A 67 11.45 0.16 9.70
CA GLN A 67 11.91 1.47 9.25
C GLN A 67 11.64 2.55 10.32
N LEU A 68 10.42 2.59 10.89
CA LEU A 68 10.09 3.50 11.98
C LEU A 68 10.93 3.23 13.25
N ALA A 69 11.26 1.95 13.55
CA ALA A 69 12.14 1.61 14.67
C ALA A 69 13.56 2.15 14.48
N ARG A 70 14.04 2.28 13.25
CA ARG A 70 15.33 2.89 12.89
C ARG A 70 15.24 4.40 12.68
N SER A 71 14.14 5.03 13.06
CA SER A 71 13.91 6.47 12.92
C SER A 71 13.97 6.99 11.48
N VAL A 72 13.58 6.15 10.51
CA VAL A 72 13.34 6.64 9.14
C VAL A 72 12.23 7.69 9.20
N PRO A 73 12.45 8.91 8.69
CA PRO A 73 11.46 9.97 8.77
C PRO A 73 10.15 9.58 8.08
N ALA A 74 9.04 9.72 8.81
CA ALA A 74 7.71 9.52 8.27
C ALA A 74 6.70 10.38 9.04
N ASN A 75 5.82 11.05 8.30
CA ASN A 75 4.68 11.79 8.84
C ASN A 75 3.40 10.94 8.74
N VAL A 76 3.27 10.20 7.63
CA VAL A 76 2.13 9.33 7.34
C VAL A 76 2.63 7.94 6.98
N VAL A 77 1.90 6.93 7.45
CA VAL A 77 2.04 5.54 6.99
C VAL A 77 0.79 5.11 6.26
N ILE A 78 0.95 4.32 5.17
CA ILE A 78 -0.15 3.72 4.41
C ILE A 78 0.16 2.23 4.24
N LEU A 79 -0.60 1.37 4.92
CA LEU A 79 -0.32 -0.06 4.96
C LEU A 79 -1.59 -0.87 5.24
N SER A 80 -1.48 -2.21 5.32
CA SER A 80 -2.61 -3.04 5.70
C SER A 80 -3.13 -2.70 7.10
N ARG A 81 -4.43 -2.89 7.34
CA ARG A 81 -5.06 -2.67 8.65
C ARG A 81 -4.40 -3.50 9.75
N GLU A 82 -3.98 -4.72 9.43
CA GLU A 82 -3.27 -5.61 10.35
C GLU A 82 -1.93 -5.00 10.79
N GLY A 83 -1.10 -4.58 9.85
CA GLY A 83 0.17 -3.94 10.14
C GLY A 83 -0.01 -2.59 10.85
N LEU A 84 -1.05 -1.81 10.50
CA LEU A 84 -1.38 -0.59 11.21
C LEU A 84 -1.79 -0.85 12.64
N SER A 85 -2.56 -1.92 12.91
CA SER A 85 -2.96 -2.31 14.27
C SER A 85 -1.75 -2.65 15.14
N GLU A 86 -0.72 -3.27 14.58
CA GLU A 86 0.55 -3.51 15.29
C GLU A 86 1.26 -2.19 15.64
N LEU A 87 1.28 -1.22 14.72
CA LEU A 87 1.86 0.10 14.97
C LEU A 87 1.08 0.89 16.03
N ILE A 88 -0.25 0.79 16.04
CA ILE A 88 -1.11 1.41 17.06
C ILE A 88 -0.81 0.78 18.43
N ALA A 89 -0.77 -0.54 18.53
CA ALA A 89 -0.43 -1.26 19.75
C ALA A 89 0.96 -0.90 20.28
N ALA A 90 1.91 -0.67 19.37
CA ALA A 90 3.27 -0.19 19.68
C ALA A 90 3.35 1.33 19.96
N LYS A 91 2.23 2.04 20.00
CA LYS A 91 2.14 3.51 20.23
C LYS A 91 2.96 4.33 19.24
N ARG A 92 3.08 3.85 17.98
CA ARG A 92 3.80 4.54 16.91
C ARG A 92 2.91 5.46 16.08
N ILE A 93 1.62 5.50 16.35
CA ILE A 93 0.57 6.24 15.63
C ILE A 93 -0.10 7.23 16.58
N VAL A 94 -0.43 8.42 16.07
CA VAL A 94 -1.26 9.39 16.78
C VAL A 94 -2.68 8.83 16.89
N ALA A 95 -3.19 8.72 18.10
CA ALA A 95 -4.49 8.14 18.38
C ALA A 95 -5.62 8.84 17.61
N GLY A 96 -6.52 8.06 17.02
CA GLY A 96 -7.70 8.56 16.29
C GLY A 96 -7.40 9.19 14.94
N THR A 97 -6.20 8.97 14.38
CA THR A 97 -5.85 9.46 13.04
C THR A 97 -5.89 8.37 11.96
N ASP A 98 -6.19 7.15 12.35
CA ASP A 98 -6.24 6.01 11.45
C ASP A 98 -7.55 6.01 10.64
N VAL A 99 -7.41 5.90 9.32
CA VAL A 99 -8.54 5.91 8.37
C VAL A 99 -8.37 4.76 7.40
N ASP A 100 -9.45 3.99 7.20
CA ASP A 100 -9.52 2.95 6.18
C ASP A 100 -9.77 3.59 4.81
N LEU A 101 -8.91 3.29 3.83
CA LEU A 101 -8.93 3.91 2.51
C LEU A 101 -9.63 3.03 1.46
N ALA A 102 -9.28 1.75 1.43
CA ALA A 102 -9.78 0.82 0.42
C ALA A 102 -9.69 -0.64 0.87
N ARG A 103 -10.52 -1.48 0.24
CA ARG A 103 -10.47 -2.94 0.35
C ARG A 103 -10.02 -3.57 -0.96
N VAL A 104 -9.29 -4.67 -0.88
CA VAL A 104 -8.82 -5.41 -2.04
C VAL A 104 -8.91 -6.91 -1.81
N PRO A 105 -9.50 -7.68 -2.75
CA PRO A 105 -9.47 -9.13 -2.69
C PRO A 105 -8.09 -9.68 -3.10
N LEU A 106 -7.80 -10.94 -2.74
CA LEU A 106 -6.70 -11.67 -3.32
C LEU A 106 -7.06 -12.20 -4.71
N GLY A 107 -6.07 -12.25 -5.57
CA GLY A 107 -6.16 -12.81 -6.90
C GLY A 107 -4.91 -13.58 -7.29
N VAL A 108 -4.96 -14.16 -8.47
CA VAL A 108 -3.88 -14.95 -9.05
C VAL A 108 -3.27 -14.19 -10.23
N ALA A 109 -1.95 -14.04 -10.20
CA ALA A 109 -1.15 -13.55 -11.31
C ALA A 109 -0.47 -14.73 -12.01
N VAL A 110 -0.47 -14.72 -13.34
CA VAL A 110 0.30 -15.64 -14.20
C VAL A 110 1.19 -14.83 -15.13
N ARG A 111 2.20 -15.46 -15.73
CA ARG A 111 3.05 -14.76 -16.70
C ARG A 111 2.21 -14.28 -17.90
N ALA A 112 2.44 -13.06 -18.34
CA ALA A 112 1.73 -12.47 -19.47
C ALA A 112 1.77 -13.35 -20.72
N GLY A 113 0.61 -13.46 -21.39
CA GLY A 113 0.44 -14.28 -22.59
C GLY A 113 0.36 -15.78 -22.36
N THR A 114 0.39 -16.26 -21.09
CA THR A 114 0.12 -17.68 -20.80
C THR A 114 -1.37 -17.93 -20.58
N PRO A 115 -1.86 -19.17 -20.80
CA PRO A 115 -3.25 -19.52 -20.50
C PRO A 115 -3.59 -19.22 -19.04
N LYS A 116 -4.71 -18.54 -18.82
CA LYS A 116 -5.21 -18.23 -17.48
C LYS A 116 -5.91 -19.45 -16.89
N PRO A 117 -5.45 -19.98 -15.74
CA PRO A 117 -6.12 -21.11 -15.10
C PRO A 117 -7.46 -20.66 -14.51
N ASP A 118 -8.41 -21.58 -14.41
CA ASP A 118 -9.64 -21.37 -13.65
C ASP A 118 -9.33 -21.38 -12.15
N VAL A 119 -9.69 -20.29 -11.48
CA VAL A 119 -9.52 -20.10 -10.03
C VAL A 119 -10.84 -19.69 -9.37
N SER A 120 -11.96 -19.82 -10.07
CA SER A 120 -13.28 -19.31 -9.67
C SER A 120 -13.95 -20.13 -8.56
N THR A 121 -13.50 -21.37 -8.33
CA THR A 121 -14.00 -22.24 -7.26
C THR A 121 -12.88 -22.67 -6.33
N VAL A 122 -13.24 -23.06 -5.10
CA VAL A 122 -12.26 -23.56 -4.12
C VAL A 122 -11.44 -24.73 -4.65
N GLU A 123 -12.11 -25.68 -5.30
CA GLU A 123 -11.44 -26.87 -5.84
C GLU A 123 -10.56 -26.53 -7.05
N ALA A 124 -11.04 -25.69 -7.98
CA ALA A 124 -10.24 -25.24 -9.12
C ALA A 124 -8.98 -24.51 -8.66
N PHE A 125 -9.11 -23.55 -7.74
CA PHE A 125 -7.98 -22.85 -7.14
C PHE A 125 -6.98 -23.80 -6.47
N LYS A 126 -7.48 -24.75 -5.66
CA LYS A 126 -6.64 -25.77 -5.01
C LYS A 126 -5.87 -26.60 -6.04
N GLN A 127 -6.53 -27.06 -7.12
CA GLN A 127 -5.88 -27.84 -8.16
C GLN A 127 -4.82 -27.05 -8.92
N VAL A 128 -5.05 -25.76 -9.16
CA VAL A 128 -4.06 -24.85 -9.76
C VAL A 128 -2.82 -24.76 -8.91
N LEU A 129 -2.97 -24.57 -7.59
CA LEU A 129 -1.83 -24.51 -6.66
C LEU A 129 -1.06 -25.84 -6.59
N LEU A 130 -1.77 -26.98 -6.57
CA LEU A 130 -1.14 -28.31 -6.52
C LEU A 130 -0.36 -28.67 -7.80
N LYS A 131 -0.77 -28.12 -8.95
CA LYS A 131 -0.09 -28.34 -10.24
C LYS A 131 1.10 -27.39 -10.44
N ALA A 132 1.13 -26.27 -9.77
CA ALA A 132 2.21 -25.30 -9.89
C ALA A 132 3.52 -25.87 -9.33
N LYS A 133 4.61 -25.70 -10.07
CA LYS A 133 5.96 -26.06 -9.58
C LYS A 133 6.43 -25.10 -8.51
N THR A 134 6.02 -23.82 -8.62
CA THR A 134 6.37 -22.77 -7.67
C THR A 134 5.25 -21.73 -7.61
N VAL A 135 4.81 -21.41 -6.41
CA VAL A 135 3.83 -20.35 -6.11
C VAL A 135 4.56 -19.21 -5.38
N ALA A 136 4.54 -18.02 -5.96
CA ALA A 136 5.08 -16.82 -5.31
C ALA A 136 4.00 -16.14 -4.46
N ILE A 137 4.38 -15.63 -3.30
CA ILE A 137 3.51 -14.83 -2.43
C ILE A 137 4.29 -13.66 -1.83
N PRO A 138 3.66 -12.53 -1.47
CA PRO A 138 4.32 -11.52 -0.64
C PRO A 138 4.60 -12.08 0.76
N GLY A 139 5.76 -11.81 1.31
CA GLY A 139 6.11 -12.12 2.72
C GLY A 139 5.52 -11.13 3.72
N SER A 140 4.34 -10.62 3.44
CA SER A 140 3.61 -9.61 4.19
C SER A 140 2.19 -10.11 4.47
N THR A 141 1.27 -9.24 4.85
CA THR A 141 -0.08 -9.54 5.35
C THR A 141 -0.80 -10.66 4.59
N SER A 142 -0.96 -10.53 3.28
CA SER A 142 -1.65 -11.55 2.48
C SER A 142 -0.93 -12.89 2.45
N GLY A 143 0.40 -12.87 2.32
CA GLY A 143 1.19 -14.11 2.32
C GLY A 143 1.23 -14.77 3.70
N ILE A 144 1.29 -13.99 4.78
CA ILE A 144 1.19 -14.49 6.16
C ILE A 144 -0.15 -15.21 6.34
N TRP A 145 -1.26 -14.60 5.90
CA TRP A 145 -2.59 -15.21 5.97
C TRP A 145 -2.68 -16.49 5.09
N LEU A 146 -2.14 -16.44 3.86
CA LEU A 146 -2.11 -17.62 2.98
C LEU A 146 -1.40 -18.81 3.63
N MET A 147 -0.22 -18.57 4.22
CA MET A 147 0.61 -19.61 4.83
C MET A 147 0.03 -20.16 6.13
N ASN A 148 -0.52 -19.28 6.97
CA ASN A 148 -0.94 -19.67 8.32
C ASN A 148 -2.41 -20.12 8.38
N GLU A 149 -3.26 -19.66 7.45
CA GLU A 149 -4.70 -19.91 7.48
C GLU A 149 -5.17 -20.71 6.24
N LEU A 150 -4.99 -20.16 5.03
CA LEU A 150 -5.64 -20.73 3.86
C LEU A 150 -5.02 -22.08 3.44
N PHE A 151 -3.72 -22.15 3.27
CA PHE A 151 -3.08 -23.38 2.78
C PHE A 151 -3.22 -24.54 3.74
N PRO A 152 -3.12 -24.38 5.08
CA PRO A 152 -3.48 -25.42 6.05
C PRO A 152 -4.93 -25.85 5.94
N ARG A 153 -5.89 -24.90 5.88
CA ARG A 153 -7.33 -25.17 5.76
C ARG A 153 -7.67 -25.96 4.48
N LEU A 154 -6.95 -25.73 3.39
CA LEU A 154 -7.09 -26.48 2.14
C LEU A 154 -6.36 -27.85 2.15
N GLY A 155 -5.56 -28.13 3.17
CA GLY A 155 -4.75 -29.36 3.29
C GLY A 155 -3.64 -29.47 2.24
N ILE A 156 -3.07 -28.31 1.81
CA ILE A 156 -2.04 -28.23 0.77
C ILE A 156 -0.72 -27.61 1.25
N ALA A 157 -0.62 -27.13 2.47
CA ALA A 157 0.54 -26.38 2.97
C ALA A 157 1.89 -27.09 2.69
N GLU A 158 1.93 -28.42 2.90
CA GLU A 158 3.13 -29.23 2.68
C GLU A 158 3.23 -29.84 1.27
N LYS A 159 2.23 -29.58 0.40
CA LYS A 159 2.13 -30.17 -0.93
C LYS A 159 2.49 -29.21 -2.04
N ILE A 160 2.62 -27.93 -1.74
CA ILE A 160 2.96 -26.86 -2.69
C ILE A 160 4.31 -26.23 -2.35
N ASN A 161 5.05 -25.87 -3.38
CA ASN A 161 6.32 -25.15 -3.21
C ASN A 161 6.05 -23.65 -3.22
N VAL A 162 6.09 -23.01 -2.05
CA VAL A 162 5.84 -21.60 -1.89
C VAL A 162 7.14 -20.82 -1.75
N LYS A 163 7.26 -19.73 -2.50
CA LYS A 163 8.34 -18.74 -2.33
C LYS A 163 7.74 -17.43 -1.85
N ALA A 164 8.02 -17.09 -0.59
CA ALA A 164 7.72 -15.77 -0.05
C ALA A 164 8.78 -14.76 -0.51
N THR A 165 8.31 -13.61 -1.01
CA THR A 165 9.16 -12.50 -1.46
C THR A 165 9.01 -11.31 -0.52
N PRO A 166 10.01 -10.41 -0.40
CA PRO A 166 9.92 -9.26 0.49
C PRO A 166 8.71 -8.36 0.21
N ARG A 167 8.31 -8.21 -1.08
CA ARG A 167 7.18 -7.35 -1.51
C ARG A 167 6.39 -8.01 -2.64
N GLY A 168 5.18 -7.52 -2.90
CA GLY A 168 4.35 -7.99 -3.99
C GLY A 168 4.98 -7.79 -5.37
N THR A 169 5.66 -6.66 -5.58
CA THR A 169 6.41 -6.40 -6.83
C THR A 169 7.51 -7.43 -7.10
N ASP A 170 8.11 -8.00 -6.06
CA ASP A 170 9.10 -9.06 -6.20
C ASP A 170 8.42 -10.38 -6.59
N ALA A 171 7.20 -10.65 -6.09
CA ALA A 171 6.41 -11.83 -6.45
C ALA A 171 5.97 -11.77 -7.93
N THR A 172 5.41 -10.64 -8.39
CA THR A 172 5.05 -10.45 -9.80
C THR A 172 6.27 -10.49 -10.71
N GLY A 173 7.39 -9.87 -10.30
CA GLY A 173 8.66 -9.93 -11.01
C GLY A 173 9.19 -11.37 -11.16
N MET A 174 9.05 -12.20 -10.13
CA MET A 174 9.43 -13.61 -10.18
C MET A 174 8.58 -14.39 -11.19
N VAL A 175 7.27 -14.15 -11.24
CA VAL A 175 6.37 -14.78 -12.25
C VAL A 175 6.72 -14.29 -13.65
N ALA A 176 6.90 -13.00 -13.85
CA ALA A 176 7.28 -12.41 -15.13
C ALA A 176 8.59 -13.01 -15.68
N ALA A 177 9.57 -13.24 -14.82
CA ALA A 177 10.86 -13.86 -15.16
C ALA A 177 10.81 -15.40 -15.30
N GLY A 178 9.67 -16.05 -15.02
CA GLY A 178 9.52 -17.51 -15.07
C GLY A 178 10.13 -18.25 -13.87
N GLY A 179 10.45 -17.55 -12.78
CA GLY A 179 10.93 -18.13 -11.52
C GLY A 179 9.82 -18.71 -10.63
N ALA A 180 8.56 -18.38 -10.94
CA ALA A 180 7.37 -18.98 -10.39
C ALA A 180 6.30 -19.12 -11.48
N ASP A 181 5.42 -20.12 -11.35
CA ASP A 181 4.34 -20.37 -12.32
C ASP A 181 3.20 -19.37 -12.15
N LEU A 182 2.95 -18.98 -10.91
CA LEU A 182 1.92 -18.01 -10.53
C LEU A 182 2.26 -17.30 -9.22
N ALA A 183 1.55 -16.20 -8.96
CA ALA A 183 1.55 -15.57 -7.64
C ALA A 183 0.12 -15.44 -7.09
N VAL A 184 -0.03 -15.53 -5.76
CA VAL A 184 -1.29 -15.24 -5.05
C VAL A 184 -1.06 -14.03 -4.14
N MET A 185 -1.80 -12.94 -4.38
CA MET A 185 -1.54 -11.65 -3.75
C MET A 185 -2.70 -10.67 -3.96
N PRO A 186 -2.70 -9.47 -3.34
CA PRO A 186 -3.73 -8.46 -3.59
C PRO A 186 -3.87 -8.11 -5.08
N VAL A 187 -5.09 -8.04 -5.58
CA VAL A 187 -5.39 -7.70 -6.99
C VAL A 187 -4.74 -6.37 -7.38
N SER A 188 -4.69 -5.40 -6.47
CA SER A 188 -4.08 -4.09 -6.72
C SER A 188 -2.59 -4.13 -7.07
N GLU A 189 -1.89 -5.17 -6.67
CA GLU A 189 -0.48 -5.39 -7.01
C GLU A 189 -0.28 -6.22 -8.29
N ILE A 190 -1.38 -6.68 -8.91
CA ILE A 190 -1.37 -7.48 -10.14
C ILE A 190 -1.75 -6.65 -11.37
N VAL A 191 -2.86 -5.90 -11.28
CA VAL A 191 -3.55 -5.33 -12.45
C VAL A 191 -2.72 -4.35 -13.28
N HIS A 192 -1.65 -3.78 -12.71
CA HIS A 192 -0.73 -2.89 -13.41
C HIS A 192 0.71 -3.40 -13.43
N ALA A 193 0.95 -4.62 -12.95
CA ALA A 193 2.29 -5.18 -12.91
C ALA A 193 2.74 -5.64 -14.31
N ALA A 194 3.92 -5.17 -14.73
CA ALA A 194 4.47 -5.54 -16.03
C ALA A 194 4.83 -7.03 -16.08
N GLY A 195 4.58 -7.67 -17.23
CA GLY A 195 4.98 -9.06 -17.49
C GLY A 195 4.10 -10.12 -16.84
N VAL A 196 2.98 -9.74 -16.20
CA VAL A 196 1.99 -10.66 -15.67
C VAL A 196 0.58 -10.30 -16.12
N ASP A 197 -0.30 -11.29 -16.15
CA ASP A 197 -1.73 -11.15 -16.38
C ASP A 197 -2.51 -11.55 -15.13
N PHE A 198 -3.57 -10.83 -14.85
CA PHE A 198 -4.56 -11.22 -13.83
C PHE A 198 -5.38 -12.41 -14.35
N ALA A 199 -5.31 -13.54 -13.65
CA ALA A 199 -6.02 -14.75 -14.00
C ALA A 199 -7.43 -14.82 -13.41
N GLY A 200 -7.65 -14.19 -12.27
CA GLY A 200 -8.94 -14.15 -11.57
C GLY A 200 -8.77 -13.92 -10.07
N SER A 201 -9.85 -13.54 -9.42
CA SER A 201 -9.91 -13.45 -7.96
C SER A 201 -10.01 -14.84 -7.34
N VAL A 202 -9.47 -15.01 -6.15
CA VAL A 202 -9.67 -16.21 -5.32
C VAL A 202 -11.17 -16.37 -5.03
N ALA A 203 -11.66 -17.62 -5.00
CA ALA A 203 -13.06 -17.92 -4.78
C ALA A 203 -13.61 -17.25 -3.49
N PRO A 204 -14.85 -16.73 -3.51
CA PRO A 204 -15.41 -15.95 -2.39
C PRO A 204 -15.39 -16.67 -1.04
N GLU A 205 -15.58 -17.99 -1.05
CA GLU A 205 -15.66 -18.84 0.16
C GLU A 205 -14.32 -18.95 0.90
N ILE A 206 -13.24 -18.65 0.21
CA ILE A 206 -11.88 -18.70 0.73
C ILE A 206 -11.12 -17.38 0.51
N GLN A 207 -11.86 -16.31 0.25
CA GLN A 207 -11.28 -14.98 -0.01
C GLN A 207 -10.79 -14.34 1.28
N PHE A 208 -9.69 -13.63 1.17
CA PHE A 208 -9.21 -12.64 2.14
C PHE A 208 -9.31 -11.26 1.53
N VAL A 209 -10.16 -10.42 2.08
CA VAL A 209 -10.31 -9.02 1.64
C VAL A 209 -9.46 -8.15 2.55
N GLN A 210 -8.30 -7.77 2.05
CA GLN A 210 -7.34 -6.94 2.79
C GLN A 210 -7.79 -5.48 2.78
N THR A 211 -7.73 -4.80 3.93
CA THR A 211 -7.98 -3.36 4.03
C THR A 211 -6.65 -2.61 4.06
N PHE A 212 -6.55 -1.54 3.27
CA PHE A 212 -5.46 -0.56 3.36
C PHE A 212 -5.92 0.68 4.10
N SER A 213 -5.08 1.12 5.02
CA SER A 213 -5.38 2.22 5.94
C SER A 213 -4.21 3.19 6.01
N ALA A 214 -4.49 4.45 6.31
CA ALA A 214 -3.49 5.48 6.56
C ALA A 214 -3.57 5.99 8.00
N ALA A 215 -2.46 6.46 8.53
CA ALA A 215 -2.44 7.10 9.85
C ALA A 215 -1.24 8.05 10.00
N VAL A 216 -1.35 8.99 10.93
CA VAL A 216 -0.28 9.93 11.30
C VAL A 216 0.69 9.25 12.26
N VAL A 217 2.00 9.35 11.97
CA VAL A 217 3.06 8.78 12.81
C VAL A 217 3.24 9.61 14.07
N ALA A 218 3.33 8.96 15.23
CA ALA A 218 3.56 9.62 16.51
C ALA A 218 4.93 10.34 16.53
N GLY A 219 4.93 11.58 17.00
CA GLY A 219 6.13 12.43 17.02
C GLY A 219 6.45 13.14 15.71
N SER A 220 5.62 12.99 14.67
CA SER A 220 5.76 13.77 13.43
C SER A 220 5.36 15.23 13.65
N GLY A 221 6.06 16.17 13.00
CA GLY A 221 5.88 17.62 13.24
C GLY A 221 4.63 18.22 12.59
N ASP A 222 4.19 17.67 11.42
CA ASP A 222 3.16 18.29 10.57
C ASP A 222 1.84 17.49 10.61
N VAL A 223 1.23 17.40 11.79
CA VAL A 223 0.01 16.61 12.01
C VAL A 223 -1.14 17.07 11.10
N GLU A 224 -1.37 18.37 10.98
CA GLU A 224 -2.47 18.91 10.18
C GLU A 224 -2.26 18.69 8.67
N ALA A 225 -1.05 18.89 8.16
CA ALA A 225 -0.71 18.55 6.77
C ALA A 225 -0.85 17.04 6.50
N SER A 226 -0.48 16.20 7.48
CA SER A 226 -0.64 14.76 7.41
C SER A 226 -2.11 14.34 7.33
N LYS A 227 -2.97 14.94 8.15
CA LYS A 227 -4.43 14.71 8.10
C LYS A 227 -5.02 15.15 6.77
N GLN A 228 -4.61 16.30 6.21
CA GLN A 228 -5.06 16.75 4.89
C GLN A 228 -4.76 15.71 3.79
N LEU A 229 -3.58 15.08 3.82
CA LEU A 229 -3.25 14.01 2.89
C LEU A 229 -4.18 12.79 3.08
N ILE A 230 -4.40 12.37 4.33
CA ILE A 230 -5.25 11.21 4.64
C ILE A 230 -6.70 11.48 4.22
N GLU A 231 -7.24 12.66 4.53
CA GLU A 231 -8.59 13.09 4.12
C GLU A 231 -8.74 13.14 2.60
N PHE A 232 -7.72 13.65 1.89
CA PHE A 232 -7.72 13.64 0.43
C PHE A 232 -7.78 12.22 -0.12
N LEU A 233 -6.96 11.29 0.39
CA LEU A 233 -6.93 9.89 -0.03
C LEU A 233 -8.22 9.12 0.32
N ALA A 234 -8.93 9.52 1.37
CA ALA A 234 -10.22 8.96 1.79
C ALA A 234 -11.44 9.64 1.13
N SER A 235 -11.21 10.69 0.35
CA SER A 235 -12.29 11.47 -0.26
C SER A 235 -12.86 10.82 -1.52
N ALA A 236 -14.03 11.29 -1.95
CA ALA A 236 -14.64 10.87 -3.21
C ALA A 236 -13.73 11.11 -4.44
N ARG A 237 -12.79 12.07 -4.37
CA ARG A 237 -11.83 12.34 -5.44
C ARG A 237 -10.90 11.15 -5.70
N ALA A 238 -10.58 10.38 -4.65
CA ALA A 238 -9.71 9.21 -4.77
C ALA A 238 -10.40 7.98 -5.38
N SER A 239 -11.73 7.95 -5.40
CA SER A 239 -12.52 6.75 -5.74
C SER A 239 -12.16 6.14 -7.09
N GLU A 240 -11.99 6.95 -8.13
CA GLU A 240 -11.69 6.44 -9.47
C GLU A 240 -10.28 5.84 -9.58
N ALA A 241 -9.27 6.47 -8.96
CA ALA A 241 -7.92 5.93 -8.93
C ALA A 241 -7.86 4.61 -8.13
N ILE A 242 -8.57 4.54 -7.01
CA ILE A 242 -8.70 3.34 -6.18
C ILE A 242 -9.34 2.20 -6.97
N LYS A 243 -10.48 2.45 -7.66
CA LYS A 243 -11.16 1.44 -8.48
C LYS A 243 -10.29 0.97 -9.66
N LYS A 244 -9.63 1.90 -10.36
CA LYS A 244 -8.70 1.56 -11.45
C LYS A 244 -7.53 0.69 -10.98
N SER A 245 -7.15 0.83 -9.71
CA SER A 245 -6.13 -0.02 -9.09
C SER A 245 -6.68 -1.36 -8.57
N GLY A 246 -7.89 -1.77 -8.95
CA GLY A 246 -8.49 -3.06 -8.58
C GLY A 246 -8.94 -3.14 -7.13
N MET A 247 -9.20 -2.00 -6.49
CA MET A 247 -9.67 -1.90 -5.09
C MET A 247 -11.07 -1.30 -5.01
N GLU A 248 -11.74 -1.53 -3.90
CA GLU A 248 -13.01 -0.90 -3.53
C GLU A 248 -12.72 0.26 -2.56
N PRO A 249 -13.07 1.52 -2.91
CA PRO A 249 -12.86 2.64 -2.01
C PRO A 249 -13.78 2.52 -0.79
N LEU A 250 -13.24 2.84 0.38
CA LEU A 250 -14.02 2.98 1.62
C LEU A 250 -14.29 4.47 1.82
N ALA A 251 -15.58 4.85 1.84
CA ALA A 251 -15.93 6.23 2.18
C ALA A 251 -15.50 6.51 3.63
N ALA A 252 -14.85 7.66 3.87
CA ALA A 252 -14.60 8.10 5.23
C ALA A 252 -15.92 8.12 6.00
N SER A 253 -16.02 7.35 7.09
CA SER A 253 -17.14 7.46 8.04
C SER A 253 -17.13 8.91 8.56
N ARG A 254 -18.19 9.66 8.26
CA ARG A 254 -18.39 11.02 8.80
C ARG A 254 -18.72 10.96 10.27
#